data_49a8b4e3082271098f70a8d625cde5e5
#
_entry.id   49a8b4e3082271098f70a8d625cde5e5
#
_cell.length_a   1.000
_cell.length_b   1.000
_cell.length_c   1.000
_cell.angle_alpha   90.00
_cell.angle_beta   90.00
_cell.angle_gamma   90.00
#
_symmetry.space_group_name_H-M   'P 1'
#
loop_
_entity.id
_entity.type
_entity.pdbx_description
1 polymer ?
#
loop_
_entity_poly.entity_id
_entity_poly.type
_entity_poly.pdbx_seq_one_letter_code
_entity_poly.pdbx_strand_id
1 'polypeptide(L)'
;MIFGGVYYTYKHEGGAAKREPQKGNKKMKHAIISDVHANPQALERVLADAERCGAEQVVCAGDVVGYGHDPAGAIRILRGRGIPTVSGNHDAAVAGWRGTSDMIWTAREGVELHRRELGKDELDLLKSLPYVYEGDGFAVAHANFVEPRYMDYIHDRLEARDSIFSRNEKMLFVGHTHVEALYRVGFVSDPHYPDSEQLEPHDFKMEDGWQYLVNVGSVGYPRVRNYSSYVIFDSATGEVQFRKVEFDFAGYKSALQAKSIPIPFWMKEMGKERAA
;
A
#
# COMPACT_ATOMS: atom_id res chain seq x y z
N MET A 1 40.40 3.60 -23.97
CA MET A 1 39.22 2.76 -24.20
C MET A 1 38.02 3.51 -23.63
N ILE A 2 37.16 4.02 -24.52
CA ILE A 2 36.02 4.88 -24.18
C ILE A 2 34.81 3.96 -24.00
N PHE A 3 34.24 3.88 -22.82
CA PHE A 3 32.97 3.18 -22.59
C PHE A 3 31.81 4.15 -22.91
N GLY A 4 31.16 3.92 -24.03
CA GLY A 4 29.96 4.64 -24.42
C GLY A 4 28.76 4.16 -23.60
N GLY A 5 28.17 5.07 -22.83
CA GLY A 5 26.90 4.85 -22.15
C GLY A 5 25.76 4.88 -23.16
N VAL A 6 25.00 3.81 -23.24
CA VAL A 6 23.78 3.72 -24.05
C VAL A 6 22.65 4.32 -23.23
N TYR A 7 22.21 5.52 -23.57
CA TYR A 7 20.98 6.11 -23.04
C TYR A 7 19.79 5.53 -23.81
N TYR A 8 18.98 4.71 -23.13
CA TYR A 8 17.70 4.26 -23.68
C TYR A 8 16.67 5.38 -23.50
N THR A 9 16.36 6.07 -24.61
CA THR A 9 15.17 6.92 -24.68
C THR A 9 13.96 6.04 -24.98
N TYR A 10 13.15 5.72 -23.98
CA TYR A 10 11.87 5.08 -24.20
C TYR A 10 10.87 6.10 -24.77
N LYS A 11 10.56 5.97 -26.07
CA LYS A 11 9.36 6.58 -26.64
C LYS A 11 8.15 5.72 -26.24
N HIS A 12 7.27 6.27 -25.42
CA HIS A 12 5.94 5.72 -25.21
C HIS A 12 5.11 5.95 -26.47
N GLU A 13 4.96 4.91 -27.29
CA GLU A 13 3.86 4.82 -28.26
C GLU A 13 2.76 3.95 -27.65
N GLY A 14 1.90 4.56 -26.86
CA GLY A 14 0.65 3.99 -26.35
C GLY A 14 -0.36 5.13 -26.27
N GLY A 15 -1.35 5.14 -27.17
CA GLY A 15 -2.35 6.19 -27.30
C GLY A 15 -3.08 6.46 -26.00
N ALA A 16 -2.66 7.49 -25.28
CA ALA A 16 -3.40 8.06 -24.17
C ALA A 16 -4.68 8.68 -24.73
N ALA A 17 -5.81 8.06 -24.51
CA ALA A 17 -7.09 8.72 -24.63
C ALA A 17 -7.02 9.98 -23.76
N LYS A 18 -7.15 11.17 -24.37
CA LYS A 18 -7.27 12.44 -23.67
C LYS A 18 -8.47 12.34 -22.75
N ARG A 19 -8.24 12.06 -21.48
CA ARG A 19 -9.25 12.25 -20.42
C ARG A 19 -9.40 13.76 -20.25
N GLU A 20 -10.64 14.25 -20.33
CA GLU A 20 -10.95 15.62 -19.94
C GLU A 20 -10.46 15.84 -18.50
N PRO A 21 -9.91 17.04 -18.18
CA PRO A 21 -9.52 17.35 -16.81
C PRO A 21 -10.76 17.21 -15.94
N GLN A 22 -10.72 16.26 -14.98
CA GLN A 22 -11.77 16.17 -13.98
C GLN A 22 -11.86 17.52 -13.28
N LYS A 23 -13.10 18.03 -13.15
CA LYS A 23 -13.42 19.29 -12.47
C LYS A 23 -12.64 19.35 -11.16
N GLY A 24 -11.94 20.45 -10.94
CA GLY A 24 -10.97 20.71 -9.87
C GLY A 24 -11.26 19.93 -8.61
N ASN A 25 -10.40 18.97 -8.31
CA ASN A 25 -10.53 18.14 -7.12
C ASN A 25 -10.49 19.04 -5.89
N LYS A 26 -11.51 18.93 -5.06
CA LYS A 26 -11.56 19.61 -3.77
C LYS A 26 -10.37 19.13 -2.95
N LYS A 27 -9.49 20.05 -2.58
CA LYS A 27 -8.39 19.77 -1.65
C LYS A 27 -8.98 19.23 -0.36
N MET A 28 -8.52 18.06 0.07
CA MET A 28 -9.12 17.32 1.19
C MET A 28 -8.10 16.47 1.92
N LYS A 29 -8.48 15.96 3.08
CA LYS A 29 -7.71 14.98 3.83
C LYS A 29 -8.01 13.57 3.35
N HIS A 30 -6.96 12.84 2.98
CA HIS A 30 -7.02 11.46 2.55
C HIS A 30 -6.42 10.55 3.63
N ALA A 31 -7.08 9.44 3.93
CA ALA A 31 -6.44 8.32 4.63
C ALA A 31 -5.94 7.31 3.60
N ILE A 32 -4.66 7.04 3.60
CA ILE A 32 -4.05 6.03 2.71
C ILE A 32 -3.75 4.80 3.54
N ILE A 33 -4.42 3.71 3.24
CA ILE A 33 -4.30 2.42 3.93
C ILE A 33 -3.74 1.35 2.97
N SER A 34 -3.19 0.27 3.51
CA SER A 34 -2.67 -0.86 2.72
C SER A 34 -2.70 -2.16 3.50
N ASP A 35 -2.55 -3.27 2.79
CA ASP A 35 -2.25 -4.57 3.41
C ASP A 35 -3.28 -4.95 4.49
N VAL A 36 -4.55 -4.94 4.09
CA VAL A 36 -5.71 -5.28 4.94
C VAL A 36 -5.73 -6.77 5.30
N HIS A 37 -5.30 -7.61 4.34
CA HIS A 37 -5.10 -9.03 4.53
C HIS A 37 -6.25 -9.73 5.26
N ALA A 38 -7.47 -9.61 4.71
CA ALA A 38 -8.65 -10.29 5.20
C ALA A 38 -8.87 -10.15 6.72
N ASN A 39 -8.54 -8.97 7.27
CA ASN A 39 -8.74 -8.62 8.68
C ASN A 39 -9.73 -7.44 8.80
N PRO A 40 -11.05 -7.70 8.70
CA PRO A 40 -12.05 -6.65 8.77
C PRO A 40 -12.07 -5.90 10.09
N GLN A 41 -11.71 -6.54 11.22
CA GLN A 41 -11.69 -5.91 12.53
C GLN A 41 -10.60 -4.83 12.63
N ALA A 42 -9.41 -5.12 12.11
CA ALA A 42 -8.34 -4.12 12.04
C ALA A 42 -8.71 -2.99 11.07
N LEU A 43 -9.32 -3.33 9.93
CA LEU A 43 -9.80 -2.34 8.97
C LEU A 43 -10.81 -1.39 9.60
N GLU A 44 -11.82 -1.88 10.30
CA GLU A 44 -12.83 -1.04 10.95
C GLU A 44 -12.21 -0.10 12.01
N ARG A 45 -11.24 -0.57 12.80
CA ARG A 45 -10.53 0.27 13.78
C ARG A 45 -9.75 1.40 13.10
N VAL A 46 -9.06 1.08 11.99
CA VAL A 46 -8.30 2.08 11.22
C VAL A 46 -9.25 3.08 10.55
N LEU A 47 -10.36 2.63 9.98
CA LEU A 47 -11.36 3.53 9.38
C LEU A 47 -11.99 4.46 10.42
N ALA A 48 -12.29 3.96 11.62
CA ALA A 48 -12.80 4.78 12.71
C ALA A 48 -11.76 5.81 13.21
N ASP A 49 -10.47 5.47 13.20
CA ASP A 49 -9.40 6.44 13.52
C ASP A 49 -9.26 7.50 12.40
N ALA A 50 -9.32 7.08 11.14
CA ALA A 50 -9.28 7.99 9.99
C ALA A 50 -10.43 9.01 10.01
N GLU A 51 -11.65 8.58 10.34
CA GLU A 51 -12.80 9.44 10.53
C GLU A 51 -12.58 10.46 11.66
N ARG A 52 -12.00 10.04 12.81
CA ARG A 52 -11.66 10.96 13.92
C ARG A 52 -10.57 11.96 13.53
N CYS A 53 -9.66 11.59 12.63
CA CYS A 53 -8.64 12.50 12.08
C CYS A 53 -9.20 13.45 11.00
N GLY A 54 -10.47 13.33 10.65
CA GLY A 54 -11.13 14.17 9.65
C GLY A 54 -10.81 13.79 8.21
N ALA A 55 -10.45 12.52 7.95
CA ALA A 55 -10.29 12.05 6.58
C ALA A 55 -11.63 12.09 5.83
N GLU A 56 -11.64 12.76 4.69
CA GLU A 56 -12.82 12.92 3.84
C GLU A 56 -12.89 11.78 2.79
N GLN A 57 -11.75 11.18 2.48
CA GLN A 57 -11.64 10.04 1.56
C GLN A 57 -10.62 9.03 2.11
N VAL A 58 -10.89 7.77 1.89
CA VAL A 58 -9.92 6.68 2.11
C VAL A 58 -9.51 6.11 0.76
N VAL A 59 -8.23 5.76 0.59
CA VAL A 59 -7.71 5.04 -0.58
C VAL A 59 -6.91 3.83 -0.07
N CYS A 60 -7.14 2.66 -0.67
CA CYS A 60 -6.45 1.43 -0.29
C CYS A 60 -5.38 1.07 -1.32
N ALA A 61 -4.13 0.93 -0.86
CA ALA A 61 -2.99 0.54 -1.68
C ALA A 61 -2.89 -0.99 -1.90
N GLY A 62 -4.00 -1.72 -1.84
CA GLY A 62 -4.07 -3.15 -2.20
C GLY A 62 -3.82 -4.11 -1.06
N ASP A 63 -3.67 -5.39 -1.43
CA ASP A 63 -3.61 -6.54 -0.54
C ASP A 63 -4.79 -6.58 0.44
N VAL A 64 -5.98 -6.50 -0.13
CA VAL A 64 -7.25 -6.63 0.60
C VAL A 64 -7.41 -8.02 1.19
N VAL A 65 -6.97 -9.02 0.43
CA VAL A 65 -7.07 -10.45 0.78
C VAL A 65 -5.70 -11.08 1.04
N GLY A 66 -5.65 -12.38 1.26
CA GLY A 66 -4.43 -13.09 1.64
C GLY A 66 -4.21 -13.12 3.16
N TYR A 67 -3.48 -14.09 3.66
CA TYR A 67 -3.12 -14.35 5.07
C TYR A 67 -4.27 -14.51 6.06
N GLY A 68 -5.16 -13.52 6.19
CA GLY A 68 -6.14 -13.37 7.26
C GLY A 68 -7.34 -14.31 7.15
N HIS A 69 -8.39 -14.02 7.92
CA HIS A 69 -9.45 -14.98 8.18
C HIS A 69 -10.80 -14.66 7.53
N ASP A 70 -11.04 -13.42 7.10
CA ASP A 70 -12.35 -13.02 6.53
C ASP A 70 -12.18 -12.13 5.28
N PRO A 71 -11.85 -12.75 4.11
CA PRO A 71 -11.67 -12.01 2.86
C PRO A 71 -12.97 -11.34 2.39
N ALA A 72 -14.12 -12.01 2.53
CA ALA A 72 -15.40 -11.45 2.12
C ALA A 72 -15.81 -10.26 3.00
N GLY A 73 -15.51 -10.30 4.30
CA GLY A 73 -15.74 -9.19 5.22
C GLY A 73 -14.93 -7.96 4.87
N ALA A 74 -13.62 -8.13 4.58
CA ALA A 74 -12.76 -7.03 4.14
C ALA A 74 -13.24 -6.40 2.83
N ILE A 75 -13.53 -7.22 1.81
CA ILE A 75 -14.08 -6.76 0.52
C ILE A 75 -15.40 -6.00 0.71
N ARG A 76 -16.30 -6.53 1.53
CA ARG A 76 -17.61 -5.93 1.80
C ARG A 76 -17.48 -4.54 2.41
N ILE A 77 -16.56 -4.33 3.36
CA ILE A 77 -16.31 -3.02 3.98
C ILE A 77 -15.80 -2.03 2.94
N LEU A 78 -14.75 -2.38 2.17
CA LEU A 78 -14.18 -1.47 1.16
C LEU A 78 -15.22 -1.12 0.09
N ARG A 79 -15.93 -2.10 -0.44
CA ARG A 79 -16.98 -1.90 -1.44
C ARG A 79 -18.15 -1.10 -0.90
N GLY A 80 -18.63 -1.42 0.31
CA GLY A 80 -19.77 -0.75 0.94
C GLY A 80 -19.52 0.72 1.26
N ARG A 81 -18.27 1.08 1.51
CA ARG A 81 -17.84 2.46 1.74
C ARG A 81 -17.34 3.17 0.46
N GLY A 82 -17.31 2.49 -0.69
CA GLY A 82 -16.84 3.04 -1.97
C GLY A 82 -15.35 3.42 -1.94
N ILE A 83 -14.52 2.69 -1.20
CA ILE A 83 -13.09 2.99 -1.04
C ILE A 83 -12.35 2.60 -2.32
N PRO A 84 -11.77 3.57 -3.08
CA PRO A 84 -10.87 3.28 -4.18
C PRO A 84 -9.73 2.37 -3.73
N THR A 85 -9.48 1.33 -4.49
CA THR A 85 -8.52 0.29 -4.13
C THR A 85 -7.69 -0.11 -5.34
N VAL A 86 -6.38 -0.22 -5.20
CA VAL A 86 -5.50 -0.78 -6.23
C VAL A 86 -5.25 -2.27 -5.99
N SER A 87 -4.81 -3.00 -7.00
CA SER A 87 -4.51 -4.42 -6.88
C SER A 87 -3.17 -4.64 -6.18
N GLY A 88 -3.15 -5.46 -5.14
CA GLY A 88 -1.93 -6.01 -4.55
C GLY A 88 -1.60 -7.40 -5.10
N ASN A 89 -0.41 -7.93 -4.75
CA ASN A 89 0.04 -9.23 -5.24
C ASN A 89 -0.84 -10.39 -4.72
N HIS A 90 -1.38 -10.27 -3.51
CA HIS A 90 -2.34 -11.24 -2.97
C HIS A 90 -3.69 -11.13 -3.68
N ASP A 91 -4.16 -9.93 -3.98
CA ASP A 91 -5.41 -9.71 -4.72
C ASP A 91 -5.31 -10.32 -6.12
N ALA A 92 -4.21 -10.03 -6.84
CA ALA A 92 -3.93 -10.57 -8.17
C ALA A 92 -3.79 -12.10 -8.15
N ALA A 93 -3.17 -12.67 -7.11
CA ALA A 93 -3.03 -14.11 -6.95
C ALA A 93 -4.38 -14.76 -6.68
N VAL A 94 -5.20 -14.26 -5.74
CA VAL A 94 -6.54 -14.78 -5.45
C VAL A 94 -7.44 -14.66 -6.68
N ALA A 95 -7.35 -13.57 -7.42
CA ALA A 95 -8.08 -13.35 -8.68
C ALA A 95 -7.63 -14.28 -9.83
N GLY A 96 -6.48 -14.96 -9.70
CA GLY A 96 -5.94 -15.85 -10.73
C GLY A 96 -5.12 -15.15 -11.82
N TRP A 97 -4.78 -13.87 -11.65
CA TRP A 97 -3.93 -13.10 -12.57
C TRP A 97 -2.42 -13.31 -12.34
N ARG A 98 -2.05 -13.75 -11.14
CA ARG A 98 -0.65 -13.99 -10.74
C ARG A 98 -0.52 -15.41 -10.20
N GLY A 99 0.62 -16.05 -10.47
CA GLY A 99 1.03 -17.30 -9.82
C GLY A 99 1.44 -17.06 -8.36
N THR A 100 1.64 -18.14 -7.63
CA THR A 100 2.04 -18.10 -6.21
C THR A 100 3.42 -18.70 -5.95
N SER A 101 4.21 -18.98 -7.01
CA SER A 101 5.50 -19.69 -6.92
C SER A 101 6.57 -18.89 -6.14
N ASP A 102 6.49 -17.57 -6.18
CA ASP A 102 7.36 -16.62 -5.48
C ASP A 102 6.89 -16.27 -4.07
N MET A 103 5.72 -16.73 -3.67
CA MET A 103 5.15 -16.49 -2.35
C MET A 103 5.66 -17.50 -1.32
N ILE A 104 5.85 -17.04 -0.08
CA ILE A 104 6.12 -17.93 1.05
C ILE A 104 4.92 -18.86 1.33
N TRP A 105 5.17 -19.97 2.01
CA TRP A 105 4.14 -21.00 2.22
C TRP A 105 2.85 -20.46 2.86
N THR A 106 2.95 -19.65 3.92
CA THR A 106 1.78 -19.08 4.60
C THR A 106 0.95 -18.14 3.70
N ALA A 107 1.60 -17.44 2.78
CA ALA A 107 0.93 -16.60 1.79
C ALA A 107 0.15 -17.45 0.78
N ARG A 108 0.77 -18.53 0.28
CA ARG A 108 0.12 -19.47 -0.65
C ARG A 108 -1.12 -20.11 -0.04
N GLU A 109 -1.02 -20.61 1.19
CA GLU A 109 -2.17 -21.20 1.90
C GLU A 109 -3.31 -20.19 2.03
N GLY A 110 -3.02 -18.94 2.38
CA GLY A 110 -4.02 -17.87 2.44
C GLY A 110 -4.68 -17.60 1.08
N VAL A 111 -3.89 -17.55 0.01
CA VAL A 111 -4.42 -17.37 -1.36
C VAL A 111 -5.34 -18.52 -1.75
N GLU A 112 -4.92 -19.76 -1.56
CA GLU A 112 -5.71 -20.95 -1.92
C GLU A 112 -7.01 -21.06 -1.08
N LEU A 113 -6.95 -20.69 0.21
CA LEU A 113 -8.13 -20.63 1.05
C LEU A 113 -9.12 -19.60 0.53
N HIS A 114 -8.66 -18.37 0.26
CA HIS A 114 -9.54 -17.29 -0.19
C HIS A 114 -10.12 -17.53 -1.58
N ARG A 115 -9.39 -18.17 -2.49
CA ARG A 115 -9.94 -18.62 -3.77
C ARG A 115 -11.14 -19.56 -3.62
N ARG A 116 -11.15 -20.40 -2.58
CA ARG A 116 -12.24 -21.33 -2.30
C ARG A 116 -13.41 -20.69 -1.55
N GLU A 117 -13.13 -19.66 -0.72
CA GLU A 117 -14.15 -18.99 0.10
C GLU A 117 -14.89 -17.87 -0.66
N LEU A 118 -14.23 -17.19 -1.59
CA LEU A 118 -14.83 -16.08 -2.33
C LEU A 118 -15.72 -16.53 -3.47
N GLY A 119 -16.85 -15.86 -3.61
CA GLY A 119 -17.76 -16.05 -4.72
C GLY A 119 -17.29 -15.34 -6.00
N LYS A 120 -18.05 -15.55 -7.07
CA LYS A 120 -17.72 -14.98 -8.39
C LYS A 120 -17.65 -13.46 -8.36
N ASP A 121 -18.56 -12.79 -7.65
CA ASP A 121 -18.65 -11.33 -7.62
C ASP A 121 -17.45 -10.70 -6.93
N GLU A 122 -16.95 -11.31 -5.83
CA GLU A 122 -15.74 -10.87 -5.13
C GLU A 122 -14.49 -11.13 -5.99
N LEU A 123 -14.39 -12.27 -6.64
CA LEU A 123 -13.28 -12.59 -7.54
C LEU A 123 -13.25 -11.65 -8.75
N ASP A 124 -14.41 -11.35 -9.34
CA ASP A 124 -14.49 -10.39 -10.46
C ASP A 124 -14.16 -8.97 -10.02
N LEU A 125 -14.52 -8.57 -8.79
CA LEU A 125 -14.07 -7.30 -8.23
C LEU A 125 -12.54 -7.24 -8.11
N LEU A 126 -11.90 -8.26 -7.51
CA LEU A 126 -10.44 -8.30 -7.39
C LEU A 126 -9.75 -8.26 -8.76
N LYS A 127 -10.32 -8.90 -9.78
CA LYS A 127 -9.83 -8.83 -11.17
C LYS A 127 -9.92 -7.43 -11.78
N SER A 128 -10.88 -6.62 -11.35
CA SER A 128 -11.13 -5.29 -11.90
C SER A 128 -10.29 -4.19 -11.25
N LEU A 129 -9.54 -4.48 -10.19
CA LEU A 129 -8.73 -3.50 -9.48
C LEU A 129 -7.61 -2.94 -10.38
N PRO A 130 -7.45 -1.62 -10.47
CA PRO A 130 -6.34 -1.00 -11.20
C PRO A 130 -5.03 -1.22 -10.44
N TYR A 131 -3.89 -1.06 -11.13
CA TYR A 131 -2.57 -1.11 -10.48
C TYR A 131 -2.14 0.24 -9.87
N VAL A 132 -2.73 1.34 -10.34
CA VAL A 132 -2.44 2.69 -9.86
C VAL A 132 -3.74 3.47 -9.68
N TYR A 133 -3.86 4.17 -8.57
CA TYR A 133 -4.86 5.20 -8.34
C TYR A 133 -4.20 6.58 -8.46
N GLU A 134 -4.81 7.49 -9.21
CA GLU A 134 -4.34 8.86 -9.41
C GLU A 134 -5.27 9.83 -8.68
N GLY A 135 -4.74 10.53 -7.68
CA GLY A 135 -5.40 11.60 -6.95
C GLY A 135 -4.96 12.98 -7.43
N ASP A 136 -5.37 14.04 -6.71
CA ASP A 136 -4.96 15.40 -6.99
C ASP A 136 -3.57 15.70 -6.40
N GLY A 137 -2.53 15.56 -7.23
CA GLY A 137 -1.14 15.77 -6.86
C GLY A 137 -0.48 14.59 -6.13
N PHE A 138 -1.14 13.44 -6.06
CA PHE A 138 -0.58 12.21 -5.51
C PHE A 138 -1.00 10.98 -6.30
N ALA A 139 -0.25 9.89 -6.15
CA ALA A 139 -0.65 8.59 -6.68
C ALA A 139 -0.44 7.48 -5.65
N VAL A 140 -1.18 6.38 -5.81
CA VAL A 140 -1.12 5.19 -4.95
C VAL A 140 -0.92 3.96 -5.83
N ALA A 141 0.09 3.14 -5.49
CA ALA A 141 0.29 1.81 -6.05
C ALA A 141 0.52 0.83 -4.90
N HIS A 142 0.50 -0.48 -5.18
CA HIS A 142 0.74 -1.43 -4.10
C HIS A 142 2.20 -1.48 -3.68
N ALA A 143 3.14 -1.63 -4.61
CA ALA A 143 4.55 -1.87 -4.31
C ALA A 143 5.49 -0.78 -4.84
N ASN A 144 5.47 -0.51 -6.13
CA ASN A 144 6.28 0.51 -6.79
C ASN A 144 5.58 1.09 -8.03
N PHE A 145 6.18 2.12 -8.65
CA PHE A 145 5.61 2.82 -9.79
C PHE A 145 6.37 2.61 -11.11
N VAL A 146 7.51 1.92 -11.10
CA VAL A 146 8.28 1.65 -12.34
C VAL A 146 7.47 0.72 -13.24
N GLU A 147 7.08 -0.42 -12.72
CA GLU A 147 6.20 -1.41 -13.38
C GLU A 147 5.18 -1.95 -12.36
N PRO A 148 4.13 -1.21 -12.03
CA PRO A 148 3.26 -1.50 -10.88
C PRO A 148 2.65 -2.91 -10.88
N ARG A 149 2.47 -3.52 -12.06
CA ARG A 149 1.91 -4.87 -12.21
C ARG A 149 2.84 -5.99 -11.71
N TYR A 150 4.16 -5.77 -11.67
CA TYR A 150 5.11 -6.78 -11.18
C TYR A 150 5.22 -6.77 -9.66
N MET A 151 4.91 -5.65 -9.03
CA MET A 151 4.84 -5.51 -7.57
C MET A 151 6.20 -5.83 -6.90
N ASP A 152 7.29 -5.36 -7.51
CA ASP A 152 8.63 -5.50 -6.96
C ASP A 152 8.79 -4.67 -5.69
N TYR A 153 9.52 -5.22 -4.71
CA TYR A 153 9.76 -4.53 -3.44
C TYR A 153 10.60 -3.27 -3.63
N ILE A 154 10.42 -2.31 -2.74
CA ILE A 154 11.36 -1.19 -2.54
C ILE A 154 12.12 -1.47 -1.24
N HIS A 155 13.40 -1.80 -1.38
CA HIS A 155 14.27 -2.16 -0.25
C HIS A 155 15.17 -1.00 0.19
N ASP A 156 15.51 -0.09 -0.72
CA ASP A 156 16.44 0.99 -0.47
C ASP A 156 16.04 2.31 -1.16
N ARG A 157 16.84 3.35 -0.88
CA ARG A 157 16.64 4.68 -1.43
C ARG A 157 16.84 4.78 -2.95
N LEU A 158 17.56 3.86 -3.59
CA LEU A 158 17.81 3.91 -5.04
C LEU A 158 16.61 3.35 -5.78
N GLU A 159 16.03 2.25 -5.31
CA GLU A 159 14.78 1.69 -5.84
C GLU A 159 13.62 2.68 -5.62
N ALA A 160 13.56 3.32 -4.45
CA ALA A 160 12.59 4.38 -4.17
C ALA A 160 12.75 5.58 -5.12
N ARG A 161 14.00 6.01 -5.41
CA ARG A 161 14.29 7.08 -6.38
C ARG A 161 13.79 6.74 -7.76
N ASP A 162 14.05 5.53 -8.24
CA ASP A 162 13.63 5.10 -9.57
C ASP A 162 12.10 5.02 -9.66
N SER A 163 11.45 4.58 -8.59
CA SER A 163 9.99 4.61 -8.46
C SER A 163 9.43 6.04 -8.48
N ILE A 164 10.05 6.99 -7.76
CA ILE A 164 9.66 8.40 -7.74
C ILE A 164 9.80 9.01 -9.14
N PHE A 165 10.92 8.80 -9.82
CA PHE A 165 11.16 9.38 -11.15
C PHE A 165 10.29 8.80 -12.26
N SER A 166 9.63 7.67 -12.02
CA SER A 166 8.65 7.12 -12.97
C SER A 166 7.34 7.92 -13.00
N ARG A 167 7.15 8.89 -12.07
CA ARG A 167 5.93 9.67 -11.89
C ARG A 167 6.22 11.18 -11.85
N ASN A 168 5.16 11.96 -12.10
CA ASN A 168 5.21 13.43 -12.02
C ASN A 168 4.57 13.98 -10.73
N GLU A 169 3.81 13.18 -10.02
CA GLU A 169 3.17 13.56 -8.76
C GLU A 169 4.23 13.82 -7.69
N LYS A 170 4.01 14.84 -6.87
CA LYS A 170 4.92 15.18 -5.78
C LYS A 170 4.85 14.20 -4.60
N MET A 171 3.73 13.48 -4.46
CA MET A 171 3.50 12.54 -3.36
C MET A 171 3.07 11.20 -3.90
N LEU A 172 3.78 10.14 -3.51
CA LEU A 172 3.52 8.76 -3.88
C LEU A 172 3.33 7.89 -2.64
N PHE A 173 2.35 6.99 -2.67
CA PHE A 173 2.07 6.09 -1.56
C PHE A 173 2.11 4.64 -2.01
N VAL A 174 2.71 3.78 -1.18
CA VAL A 174 2.80 2.33 -1.38
C VAL A 174 2.59 1.56 -0.07
N GLY A 175 2.43 0.24 -0.17
CA GLY A 175 2.37 -0.71 0.94
C GLY A 175 3.37 -1.86 0.75
N HIS A 176 2.87 -3.10 0.70
CA HIS A 176 3.57 -4.34 0.33
C HIS A 176 4.63 -4.85 1.32
N THR A 177 5.49 -4.00 1.84
CA THR A 177 6.51 -4.41 2.83
C THR A 177 5.92 -4.61 4.22
N HIS A 178 4.75 -4.01 4.50
CA HIS A 178 4.07 -3.90 5.79
C HIS A 178 4.85 -3.08 6.84
N VAL A 179 5.85 -2.31 6.41
CA VAL A 179 6.68 -1.48 7.27
C VAL A 179 6.66 -0.06 6.74
N GLU A 180 6.38 0.89 7.64
CA GLU A 180 6.39 2.30 7.30
C GLU A 180 7.79 2.71 6.80
N ALA A 181 7.83 3.49 5.74
CA ALA A 181 9.07 4.08 5.24
C ALA A 181 8.81 5.45 4.60
N LEU A 182 9.81 6.30 4.62
CA LEU A 182 9.77 7.63 4.02
C LEU A 182 11.01 7.83 3.17
N TYR A 183 10.79 8.13 1.89
CA TYR A 183 11.83 8.46 0.93
C TYR A 183 11.52 9.80 0.29
N ARG A 184 12.56 10.54 -0.07
CA ARG A 184 12.43 11.76 -0.87
C ARG A 184 13.57 11.90 -1.87
N VAL A 185 13.26 12.51 -2.99
CA VAL A 185 14.20 12.78 -4.07
C VAL A 185 13.99 14.20 -4.57
N GLY A 186 15.08 14.93 -4.83
CA GLY A 186 15.01 16.28 -5.34
C GLY A 186 16.35 16.73 -5.92
N PHE A 187 16.35 17.86 -6.64
CA PHE A 187 17.54 18.51 -7.17
C PHE A 187 17.84 19.76 -6.35
N VAL A 188 18.04 19.59 -5.02
CA VAL A 188 18.15 20.68 -4.05
C VAL A 188 19.60 21.13 -3.87
N SER A 189 20.54 20.16 -3.75
CA SER A 189 21.96 20.45 -3.58
C SER A 189 22.66 20.72 -4.91
N ASP A 190 22.30 20.03 -5.97
CA ASP A 190 22.89 20.16 -7.30
C ASP A 190 21.80 20.01 -8.39
N PRO A 191 21.69 20.95 -9.35
CA PRO A 191 20.69 20.88 -10.42
C PRO A 191 20.95 19.75 -11.43
N HIS A 192 22.11 19.11 -11.42
CA HIS A 192 22.49 18.04 -12.34
C HIS A 192 22.44 16.64 -11.71
N TYR A 193 22.45 16.56 -10.36
CA TYR A 193 22.48 15.30 -9.62
C TYR A 193 21.40 15.29 -8.54
N PRO A 194 20.49 14.32 -8.56
CA PRO A 194 19.42 14.25 -7.58
C PRO A 194 19.93 13.83 -6.20
N ASP A 195 19.52 14.57 -5.20
CA ASP A 195 19.56 14.10 -3.81
C ASP A 195 18.53 12.96 -3.63
N SER A 196 18.91 11.91 -2.92
CA SER A 196 18.03 10.78 -2.61
C SER A 196 18.22 10.40 -1.14
N GLU A 197 17.17 10.46 -0.37
CA GLU A 197 17.20 10.24 1.08
C GLU A 197 16.17 9.19 1.50
N GLN A 198 16.55 8.38 2.49
CA GLN A 198 15.64 7.58 3.29
C GLN A 198 15.62 8.16 4.70
N LEU A 199 14.45 8.50 5.18
CA LEU A 199 14.23 9.11 6.49
C LEU A 199 13.50 8.14 7.41
N GLU A 200 13.68 8.30 8.72
CA GLU A 200 12.81 7.62 9.68
C GLU A 200 11.37 8.14 9.51
N PRO A 201 10.36 7.27 9.51
CA PRO A 201 8.97 7.69 9.37
C PRO A 201 8.54 8.63 10.51
N HIS A 202 8.14 9.85 10.15
CA HIS A 202 7.65 10.87 11.07
C HIS A 202 6.62 11.76 10.36
N ASP A 203 5.83 12.48 11.12
CA ASP A 203 4.92 13.49 10.57
C ASP A 203 5.73 14.63 9.94
N PHE A 204 5.35 15.02 8.72
CA PHE A 204 6.07 16.06 7.98
C PHE A 204 5.14 16.89 7.10
N LYS A 205 5.67 17.99 6.61
CA LYS A 205 5.08 18.79 5.55
C LYS A 205 5.98 18.76 4.32
N MET A 206 5.38 18.59 3.15
CA MET A 206 6.12 18.59 1.89
C MET A 206 6.88 19.89 1.71
N GLU A 207 8.14 19.78 1.33
CA GLU A 207 9.04 20.92 1.03
C GLU A 207 9.14 21.13 -0.48
N ASP A 208 9.37 22.36 -0.92
CA ASP A 208 9.59 22.65 -2.34
C ASP A 208 10.90 22.03 -2.83
N GLY A 209 10.89 21.57 -4.07
CA GLY A 209 12.05 20.91 -4.69
C GLY A 209 12.14 19.42 -4.44
N TRP A 210 11.31 18.86 -3.53
CA TRP A 210 11.28 17.43 -3.23
C TRP A 210 10.03 16.72 -3.78
N GLN A 211 10.21 15.47 -4.20
CA GLN A 211 9.17 14.47 -4.40
C GLN A 211 9.32 13.38 -3.33
N TYR A 212 8.21 12.81 -2.93
CA TYR A 212 8.15 11.89 -1.79
C TYR A 212 7.55 10.55 -2.19
N LEU A 213 8.05 9.48 -1.57
CA LEU A 213 7.42 8.16 -1.57
C LEU A 213 7.29 7.69 -0.12
N VAL A 214 6.06 7.37 0.27
CA VAL A 214 5.72 6.92 1.61
C VAL A 214 5.16 5.51 1.55
N ASN A 215 5.78 4.59 2.28
CA ASN A 215 5.16 3.31 2.59
C ASN A 215 4.28 3.49 3.82
N VAL A 216 3.00 3.16 3.69
CA VAL A 216 2.00 3.41 4.73
C VAL A 216 1.94 2.30 5.80
N GLY A 217 2.72 1.24 5.62
CA GLY A 217 2.72 0.08 6.51
C GLY A 217 1.55 -0.87 6.23
N SER A 218 0.95 -1.44 7.28
CA SER A 218 -0.10 -2.45 7.13
C SER A 218 -1.23 -2.27 8.15
N VAL A 219 -2.46 -2.42 7.65
CA VAL A 219 -3.67 -2.45 8.48
C VAL A 219 -3.84 -3.78 9.17
N GLY A 220 -3.81 -4.89 8.43
CA GLY A 220 -4.27 -6.18 8.90
C GLY A 220 -3.18 -7.20 9.23
N TYR A 221 -1.92 -6.93 8.84
CA TYR A 221 -0.82 -7.87 9.00
C TYR A 221 0.51 -7.18 9.34
N PRO A 222 0.62 -6.47 10.49
CA PRO A 222 1.84 -5.79 10.89
C PRO A 222 2.95 -6.80 11.24
N ARG A 223 4.04 -6.86 10.45
CA ARG A 223 5.10 -7.88 10.58
C ARG A 223 6.06 -7.64 11.74
N VAL A 224 6.39 -6.38 11.98
CA VAL A 224 7.43 -5.97 12.95
C VAL A 224 6.91 -4.95 13.97
N ARG A 225 5.63 -4.62 13.92
CA ARG A 225 4.99 -3.64 14.80
C ARG A 225 3.86 -4.28 15.60
N ASN A 226 3.55 -3.71 16.75
CA ASN A 226 2.43 -4.12 17.58
C ASN A 226 1.17 -3.25 17.37
N TYR A 227 1.08 -2.61 16.20
CA TYR A 227 -0.02 -1.74 15.82
C TYR A 227 -0.30 -1.84 14.31
N SER A 228 -1.53 -1.56 13.91
CA SER A 228 -1.87 -1.24 12.52
C SER A 228 -1.35 0.14 12.17
N SER A 229 -0.86 0.32 10.96
CA SER A 229 -0.38 1.63 10.48
C SER A 229 -1.08 2.06 9.20
N TYR A 230 -1.16 3.37 9.02
CA TYR A 230 -1.66 4.05 7.84
C TYR A 230 -1.24 5.51 7.85
N VAL A 231 -1.57 6.28 6.82
CA VAL A 231 -1.17 7.70 6.70
C VAL A 231 -2.38 8.59 6.47
N ILE A 232 -2.42 9.75 7.11
CA ILE A 232 -3.27 10.88 6.72
C ILE A 232 -2.45 11.84 5.86
N PHE A 233 -2.95 12.15 4.67
CA PHE A 233 -2.39 13.14 3.76
C PHE A 233 -3.38 14.28 3.52
N ASP A 234 -2.99 15.50 3.85
CA ASP A 234 -3.75 16.70 3.54
C ASP A 234 -3.24 17.31 2.22
N SER A 235 -3.99 17.11 1.14
CA SER A 235 -3.62 17.62 -0.19
C SER A 235 -3.71 19.15 -0.32
N ALA A 236 -4.33 19.84 0.67
CA ALA A 236 -4.38 21.29 0.72
C ALA A 236 -3.11 21.91 1.28
N THR A 237 -2.54 21.30 2.30
CA THR A 237 -1.39 21.84 3.05
C THR A 237 -0.08 21.11 2.72
N GLY A 238 -0.14 19.91 2.13
CA GLY A 238 0.98 19.01 1.93
C GLY A 238 1.46 18.32 3.20
N GLU A 239 0.63 18.30 4.26
CA GLU A 239 0.94 17.64 5.52
C GLU A 239 0.67 16.14 5.44
N VAL A 240 1.59 15.36 6.01
CA VAL A 240 1.54 13.90 6.09
C VAL A 240 1.70 13.48 7.54
N GLN A 241 0.79 12.65 8.05
CA GLN A 241 0.81 12.15 9.42
C GLN A 241 0.81 10.62 9.40
N PHE A 242 1.82 10.01 10.02
CA PHE A 242 1.88 8.56 10.24
C PHE A 242 1.01 8.18 11.44
N ARG A 243 0.02 7.32 11.20
CA ARG A 243 -0.95 6.92 12.21
C ARG A 243 -0.69 5.50 12.70
N LYS A 244 -0.85 5.32 14.00
CA LYS A 244 -0.71 4.01 14.68
C LYS A 244 -2.02 3.71 15.42
N VAL A 245 -2.60 2.55 15.14
CA VAL A 245 -3.84 2.08 15.76
C VAL A 245 -3.59 0.76 16.46
N GLU A 246 -4.11 0.60 17.65
CA GLU A 246 -3.95 -0.65 18.42
C GLU A 246 -4.42 -1.85 17.62
N PHE A 247 -3.58 -2.88 17.54
CA PHE A 247 -3.87 -4.15 16.87
C PHE A 247 -4.32 -5.20 17.92
N ASP A 248 -5.47 -5.82 17.66
CA ASP A 248 -6.01 -6.88 18.53
C ASP A 248 -5.37 -8.24 18.21
N PHE A 249 -4.18 -8.48 18.74
CA PHE A 249 -3.46 -9.75 18.53
C PHE A 249 -4.23 -10.96 19.05
N ALA A 250 -4.92 -10.83 20.18
CA ALA A 250 -5.63 -11.95 20.79
C ALA A 250 -6.86 -12.35 19.96
N GLY A 251 -7.65 -11.37 19.57
CA GLY A 251 -8.81 -11.59 18.68
C GLY A 251 -8.40 -12.13 17.33
N TYR A 252 -7.38 -11.52 16.68
CA TYR A 252 -6.88 -12.00 15.39
C TYR A 252 -6.34 -13.43 15.46
N LYS A 253 -5.53 -13.76 16.48
CA LYS A 253 -5.04 -15.13 16.71
C LYS A 253 -6.18 -16.13 16.86
N SER A 254 -7.19 -15.79 17.66
CA SER A 254 -8.37 -16.63 17.86
C SER A 254 -9.14 -16.86 16.56
N ALA A 255 -9.29 -15.81 15.74
CA ALA A 255 -9.97 -15.90 14.45
C ALA A 255 -9.21 -16.80 13.44
N LEU A 256 -7.87 -16.68 13.37
CA LEU A 256 -7.04 -17.57 12.56
C LEU A 256 -7.15 -19.04 13.01
N GLN A 257 -7.12 -19.29 14.33
CA GLN A 257 -7.25 -20.64 14.90
C GLN A 257 -8.61 -21.25 14.59
N ALA A 258 -9.69 -20.48 14.66
CA ALA A 258 -11.04 -20.95 14.35
C ALA A 258 -11.19 -21.45 12.91
N LYS A 259 -10.39 -20.90 11.98
CA LYS A 259 -10.35 -21.30 10.57
C LYS A 259 -9.19 -22.24 10.21
N SER A 260 -8.44 -22.71 11.20
CA SER A 260 -7.23 -23.54 11.00
C SER A 260 -6.18 -22.89 10.11
N ILE A 261 -6.12 -21.55 10.11
CA ILE A 261 -5.11 -20.78 9.39
C ILE A 261 -3.83 -20.76 10.23
N PRO A 262 -2.64 -21.00 9.64
CA PRO A 262 -1.39 -21.00 10.37
C PRO A 262 -1.10 -19.66 11.05
N ILE A 263 -0.74 -19.70 12.34
CA ILE A 263 -0.35 -18.51 13.09
C ILE A 263 1.00 -17.99 12.54
N PRO A 264 1.08 -16.73 12.13
CA PRO A 264 2.33 -16.14 11.65
C PRO A 264 3.45 -16.21 12.69
N PHE A 265 4.69 -16.40 12.22
CA PHE A 265 5.84 -16.51 13.11
C PHE A 265 6.03 -15.27 14.01
N TRP A 266 5.87 -14.07 13.44
CA TRP A 266 6.00 -12.81 14.16
C TRP A 266 5.01 -12.68 15.33
N MET A 267 3.83 -13.25 15.25
CA MET A 267 2.87 -13.29 16.37
C MET A 267 3.33 -14.16 17.54
N LYS A 268 4.14 -15.19 17.25
CA LYS A 268 4.67 -16.08 18.29
C LYS A 268 5.74 -15.38 19.15
N GLU A 269 6.50 -14.49 18.51
CA GLU A 269 7.56 -13.74 19.19
C GLU A 269 7.00 -12.57 20.03
N MET A 270 6.01 -11.85 19.51
CA MET A 270 5.37 -10.74 20.24
C MET A 270 4.66 -11.19 21.53
N GLY A 271 4.25 -12.46 21.66
CA GLY A 271 3.68 -13.01 22.88
C GLY A 271 4.70 -13.24 24.02
N LYS A 272 6.00 -13.26 23.71
CA LYS A 272 7.06 -13.49 24.70
C LYS A 272 7.50 -12.21 25.39
N GLU A 273 7.44 -11.05 24.72
CA GLU A 273 7.87 -9.76 25.30
C GLU A 273 6.91 -9.20 26.39
N ARG A 274 5.67 -9.70 26.47
CA ARG A 274 4.70 -9.31 27.51
C ARG A 274 4.73 -10.17 28.76
N ALA A 275 5.57 -11.23 28.81
CA ALA A 275 5.69 -12.14 29.95
C ALA A 275 6.98 -11.90 30.77
N ALA A 276 7.75 -10.87 30.44
CA ALA A 276 8.91 -10.36 31.18
C ALA A 276 8.61 -8.93 31.68
#